data_2f0bb2105863d5e8ff58682265d77a8a
#
_entry.id   2f0bb2105863d5e8ff58682265d77a8a
#
_cell.length_a   1.000
_cell.length_b   1.000
_cell.length_c   1.000
_cell.angle_alpha   90.00
_cell.angle_beta   90.00
_cell.angle_gamma   90.00
#
_symmetry.space_group_name_H-M   'P 1'
#
loop_
_entity.id
_entity.type
_entity.pdbx_description
1 polymer ?
#
loop_
_entity_poly.entity_id
_entity_poly.type
_entity_poly.pdbx_seq_one_letter_code
_entity_poly.pdbx_strand_id
1 'polypeptide(L)'
;MLRMSLIVTAGLLAAAAGAVTRTPLIPASAKPASPPCPDVGLRLPAGFCATVFADNLGHPRHLVVAPNGVVYVNTWNYGGGGPVQKGGVLVALEDTTRDHRANVIERFGPTPGQGGRGGTGIALYKGALYVEERDRIERYALSEASIVPKGPPEVIVSGLPLSGDHPMHPFAIDADGVLYVDVASATNACQAHNRRARAPGITPCTELETRGGIWRYDANSTGQKFSPAERYATGIRNADGIAVAANGHGIYATQHGRDQLHDNWPALYGPEEEATQPAEELLHVRQGGDYGWPTCYFDEIQGRLVLAPEYGGDGGKALGPCADKLAPIASFPAHWAPNDVTIYTGQSFPPRYQGGAFIAFHGSWDRAPYPQGGYNVVFQPLGSGDATERSQCEVFADGFAGAVKDPGRAAHRPSGVAVAPDGALFVSDDSHGTIFRIGYRGGTEAAAGSFTPCPPVDAPAGATGTASEKPPEGVHANAGTAANLPVPPGSTRAAVALGDDVFHGRVGMAGCSGCHGSDAHGSPQGPNLLAPTLLWSDGSPEGLARTIREGVLLPRQFTLPMPAMGGAQLTPEQVSAVAAYLWALRQGAPGR
;
A
#
# COMPACT_ATOMS: atom_id res chain seq x y z
N MET A 1 -67.49 62.19 19.49
CA MET A 1 -67.60 63.60 19.95
C MET A 1 -66.28 63.94 20.62
N LEU A 2 -65.60 64.83 20.20
CA LEU A 2 -64.79 65.96 20.60
C LEU A 2 -63.58 66.12 19.68
N ARG A 3 -63.64 67.22 18.92
CA ARG A 3 -62.51 67.76 18.16
C ARG A 3 -61.60 68.54 19.10
N MET A 4 -60.28 68.49 18.87
CA MET A 4 -59.43 69.57 19.36
C MET A 4 -58.32 69.82 18.36
N SER A 5 -58.21 71.10 18.05
CA SER A 5 -57.41 71.67 16.93
C SER A 5 -55.94 71.78 17.21
N LEU A 6 -55.15 71.67 16.11
CA LEU A 6 -53.73 71.95 16.02
C LEU A 6 -53.44 73.45 16.01
N ILE A 7 -52.45 73.86 16.73
CA ILE A 7 -51.77 75.15 16.57
C ILE A 7 -50.32 74.81 16.02
N VAL A 8 -50.02 75.39 14.87
CA VAL A 8 -48.71 75.33 14.23
C VAL A 8 -47.92 76.54 14.65
N THR A 9 -46.75 76.35 15.25
CA THR A 9 -45.72 77.37 15.42
C THR A 9 -44.49 77.03 14.57
N ALA A 10 -44.24 77.91 13.61
CA ALA A 10 -43.02 77.82 12.76
C ALA A 10 -41.83 78.45 13.52
N GLY A 11 -40.79 77.62 13.74
CA GLY A 11 -39.50 78.07 14.25
C GLY A 11 -38.43 77.95 13.14
N LEU A 12 -37.84 79.08 12.77
CA LEU A 12 -36.68 79.14 11.91
C LEU A 12 -35.49 78.56 12.65
N LEU A 13 -34.85 77.50 12.07
CA LEU A 13 -33.54 77.03 12.49
C LEU A 13 -32.52 77.37 11.40
N ALA A 14 -31.53 78.19 11.81
CA ALA A 14 -30.35 78.48 10.98
C ALA A 14 -29.43 77.26 10.81
N ALA A 15 -29.12 76.94 9.58
CA ALA A 15 -28.16 75.86 9.24
C ALA A 15 -26.72 76.32 9.47
N ALA A 16 -26.03 75.75 10.46
CA ALA A 16 -24.57 75.83 10.58
C ALA A 16 -23.97 74.69 9.75
N ALA A 17 -23.24 75.08 8.69
CA ALA A 17 -22.44 74.12 7.89
C ALA A 17 -21.22 73.69 8.69
N GLY A 18 -21.30 72.53 9.33
CA GLY A 18 -20.13 71.85 9.93
C GLY A 18 -19.33 71.11 8.86
N ALA A 19 -18.06 71.50 8.65
CA ALA A 19 -17.13 70.79 7.81
C ALA A 19 -16.83 69.41 8.43
N VAL A 20 -17.34 68.32 7.80
CA VAL A 20 -17.00 66.94 8.14
C VAL A 20 -15.62 66.63 7.61
N THR A 21 -14.61 66.71 8.47
CA THR A 21 -13.27 66.18 8.19
C THR A 21 -13.36 64.67 8.04
N ARG A 22 -13.24 64.18 6.81
CA ARG A 22 -13.12 62.73 6.53
C ARG A 22 -11.75 62.30 7.07
N THR A 23 -11.75 61.49 8.14
CA THR A 23 -10.59 60.74 8.59
C THR A 23 -10.17 59.81 7.44
N PRO A 24 -8.87 59.79 7.02
CA PRO A 24 -8.45 58.85 6.00
C PRO A 24 -8.63 57.43 6.53
N LEU A 25 -9.33 56.59 5.75
CA LEU A 25 -9.38 55.14 5.98
C LEU A 25 -7.95 54.63 5.95
N ILE A 26 -7.44 54.19 7.09
CA ILE A 26 -6.21 53.41 7.17
C ILE A 26 -6.45 52.15 6.31
N PRO A 27 -5.66 51.90 5.25
CA PRO A 27 -5.82 50.68 4.49
C PRO A 27 -5.62 49.51 5.46
N ALA A 28 -6.54 48.59 5.46
CA ALA A 28 -6.41 47.36 6.24
C ALA A 28 -5.02 46.77 5.94
N SER A 29 -4.23 46.57 6.95
CA SER A 29 -2.90 45.98 6.79
C SER A 29 -3.06 44.68 6.05
N ALA A 30 -2.44 44.54 4.90
CA ALA A 30 -2.43 43.30 4.14
C ALA A 30 -1.93 42.20 5.08
N LYS A 31 -2.73 41.14 5.19
CA LYS A 31 -2.34 39.94 5.95
C LYS A 31 -0.95 39.54 5.45
N PRO A 32 0.04 39.34 6.32
CA PRO A 32 1.38 38.98 5.87
C PRO A 32 1.29 37.79 4.94
N ALA A 33 1.94 37.86 3.79
CA ALA A 33 1.96 36.77 2.83
C ALA A 33 2.50 35.51 3.52
N SER A 34 1.79 34.41 3.38
CA SER A 34 2.28 33.13 3.90
C SER A 34 3.68 32.86 3.29
N PRO A 35 4.63 32.32 4.07
CA PRO A 35 5.95 32.01 3.53
C PRO A 35 5.81 31.07 2.31
N PRO A 36 6.73 31.14 1.34
CA PRO A 36 6.68 30.27 0.16
C PRO A 36 6.69 28.80 0.58
N CYS A 37 6.07 27.93 -0.25
CA CYS A 37 6.13 26.48 -0.05
C CYS A 37 7.59 26.02 -0.26
N PRO A 38 8.12 25.19 0.64
CA PRO A 38 9.40 24.55 0.39
C PRO A 38 9.28 23.62 -0.83
N ASP A 39 10.34 23.57 -1.62
CA ASP A 39 10.44 22.55 -2.65
C ASP A 39 10.86 21.22 -2.01
N VAL A 40 9.96 20.27 -1.97
CA VAL A 40 10.18 18.92 -1.46
C VAL A 40 10.10 17.87 -2.59
N GLY A 41 10.18 18.32 -3.84
CA GLY A 41 10.13 17.46 -5.03
C GLY A 41 8.73 17.00 -5.44
N LEU A 42 7.69 17.37 -4.69
CA LEU A 42 6.32 16.95 -4.99
C LEU A 42 5.59 17.96 -5.88
N ARG A 43 4.80 17.46 -6.81
CA ARG A 43 3.87 18.22 -7.63
C ARG A 43 2.46 18.07 -7.06
N LEU A 44 1.81 19.19 -6.79
CA LEU A 44 0.50 19.29 -6.14
C LEU A 44 -0.42 20.22 -6.93
N PRO A 45 -1.74 20.11 -6.81
CA PRO A 45 -2.66 21.10 -7.34
C PRO A 45 -2.42 22.48 -6.75
N ALA A 46 -2.83 23.52 -7.47
CA ALA A 46 -2.67 24.91 -7.04
C ALA A 46 -3.30 25.16 -5.66
N GLY A 47 -2.60 25.89 -4.80
CA GLY A 47 -3.03 26.20 -3.44
C GLY A 47 -2.62 25.17 -2.38
N PHE A 48 -2.13 24.00 -2.79
CA PHE A 48 -1.58 23.01 -1.86
C PHE A 48 -0.08 23.21 -1.63
N CYS A 49 0.39 22.78 -0.48
CA CYS A 49 1.78 22.90 -0.07
C CYS A 49 2.22 21.67 0.73
N ALA A 50 3.31 21.03 0.30
CA ALA A 50 3.91 19.94 1.03
C ALA A 50 5.10 20.42 1.87
N THR A 51 5.28 19.77 3.01
CA THR A 51 6.47 19.87 3.87
C THR A 51 6.93 18.49 4.27
N VAL A 52 8.23 18.30 4.50
CA VAL A 52 8.73 17.11 5.19
C VAL A 52 8.42 17.29 6.67
N PHE A 53 7.51 16.48 7.20
CA PHE A 53 7.12 16.49 8.61
C PHE A 53 8.13 15.76 9.49
N ALA A 54 8.59 14.59 9.05
CA ALA A 54 9.65 13.81 9.70
C ALA A 54 10.41 12.99 8.66
N ASP A 55 11.63 12.60 8.97
CA ASP A 55 12.48 11.77 8.12
C ASP A 55 13.28 10.75 8.95
N ASN A 56 13.99 9.84 8.26
CA ASN A 56 14.85 8.82 8.88
C ASN A 56 14.11 7.89 9.86
N LEU A 57 12.83 7.60 9.60
CA LEU A 57 12.00 6.78 10.48
C LEU A 57 12.14 5.26 10.22
N GLY A 58 12.96 4.84 9.28
CA GLY A 58 13.09 3.44 8.83
C GLY A 58 12.06 3.13 7.76
N HIS A 59 11.19 2.16 7.99
CA HIS A 59 10.14 1.74 7.05
C HIS A 59 8.73 2.04 7.59
N PRO A 60 8.31 3.33 7.67
CA PRO A 60 6.98 3.69 8.13
C PRO A 60 5.92 3.22 7.13
N ARG A 61 4.96 2.45 7.64
CA ARG A 61 3.83 1.95 6.86
C ARG A 61 2.63 2.88 7.07
N HIS A 62 1.56 2.39 7.66
CA HIS A 62 0.39 3.22 7.93
C HIS A 62 0.61 4.14 9.14
N LEU A 63 -0.17 5.20 9.17
CA LEU A 63 -0.10 6.22 10.21
C LEU A 63 -1.51 6.74 10.55
N VAL A 64 -1.64 7.28 11.75
CA VAL A 64 -2.85 7.97 12.20
C VAL A 64 -2.48 9.25 12.92
N VAL A 65 -3.36 10.24 12.87
CA VAL A 65 -3.15 11.52 13.58
C VAL A 65 -4.20 11.65 14.69
N ALA A 66 -3.72 11.74 15.92
CA ALA A 66 -4.57 11.90 17.08
C ALA A 66 -5.21 13.30 17.15
N PRO A 67 -6.33 13.47 17.89
CA PRO A 67 -6.99 14.77 18.01
C PRO A 67 -6.10 15.90 18.57
N ASN A 68 -5.08 15.57 19.32
CA ASN A 68 -4.07 16.51 19.83
C ASN A 68 -2.94 16.82 18.84
N GLY A 69 -2.95 16.24 17.62
CA GLY A 69 -1.96 16.45 16.57
C GLY A 69 -0.77 15.49 16.60
N VAL A 70 -0.68 14.59 17.59
CA VAL A 70 0.37 13.55 17.61
C VAL A 70 0.14 12.56 16.48
N VAL A 71 1.19 12.31 15.69
CA VAL A 71 1.17 11.33 14.61
C VAL A 71 1.76 10.02 15.11
N TYR A 72 0.96 8.94 15.05
CA TYR A 72 1.42 7.58 15.37
C TYR A 72 1.65 6.82 14.07
N VAL A 73 2.75 6.08 14.03
CA VAL A 73 3.20 5.35 12.83
C VAL A 73 3.54 3.92 13.22
N ASN A 74 3.01 2.96 12.47
CA ASN A 74 3.50 1.60 12.50
C ASN A 74 4.64 1.46 11.49
N THR A 75 5.76 0.87 11.91
CA THR A 75 6.89 0.62 11.02
C THR A 75 7.08 -0.87 10.85
N TRP A 76 7.49 -1.26 9.66
CA TRP A 76 7.74 -2.65 9.36
C TRP A 76 9.23 -2.95 9.33
N ASN A 77 9.68 -3.76 10.29
CA ASN A 77 11.05 -4.22 10.34
C ASN A 77 11.17 -5.61 9.70
N TYR A 78 10.97 -5.65 8.39
CA TYR A 78 11.14 -6.86 7.61
C TYR A 78 12.57 -6.93 7.09
N GLY A 79 13.50 -7.54 7.83
CA GLY A 79 14.84 -8.01 7.40
C GLY A 79 15.61 -7.25 6.31
N GLY A 80 15.07 -6.15 5.85
CA GLY A 80 15.61 -5.33 4.76
C GLY A 80 16.60 -4.30 5.28
N GLY A 81 17.75 -4.28 4.70
CA GLY A 81 18.99 -3.57 4.95
C GLY A 81 19.00 -2.08 5.29
N GLY A 82 17.95 -1.53 5.83
CA GLY A 82 17.99 -0.22 6.46
C GLY A 82 18.70 -0.28 7.83
N PRO A 83 19.17 0.86 8.35
CA PRO A 83 19.75 0.89 9.69
C PRO A 83 18.71 0.39 10.70
N VAL A 84 19.08 -0.61 11.50
CA VAL A 84 18.24 -1.10 12.62
C VAL A 84 17.93 0.09 13.50
N GLN A 85 16.68 0.51 13.51
CA GLN A 85 16.24 1.62 14.34
C GLN A 85 16.33 1.21 15.81
N LYS A 86 16.97 2.03 16.63
CA LYS A 86 17.00 1.83 18.08
C LYS A 86 15.63 2.17 18.66
N GLY A 87 15.14 1.35 19.56
CA GLY A 87 13.83 1.50 20.19
C GLY A 87 12.77 0.60 19.57
N GLY A 88 11.50 0.91 19.82
CA GLY A 88 10.37 0.11 19.36
C GLY A 88 10.04 0.29 17.89
N VAL A 89 9.19 -0.60 17.36
CA VAL A 89 8.68 -0.54 15.99
C VAL A 89 7.60 0.53 15.80
N LEU A 90 7.01 1.04 16.87
CA LEU A 90 6.01 2.11 16.80
C LEU A 90 6.68 3.47 17.03
N VAL A 91 6.22 4.49 16.33
CA VAL A 91 6.75 5.85 16.43
C VAL A 91 5.62 6.82 16.78
N ALA A 92 5.87 7.69 17.76
CA ALA A 92 5.05 8.86 18.06
C ALA A 92 5.82 10.12 17.68
N LEU A 93 5.17 11.01 16.94
CA LEU A 93 5.75 12.24 16.42
C LEU A 93 4.90 13.43 16.87
N GLU A 94 5.53 14.49 17.36
CA GLU A 94 4.84 15.70 17.75
C GLU A 94 5.56 16.93 17.23
N ASP A 95 4.79 17.91 16.74
CA ASP A 95 5.24 19.26 16.39
C ASP A 95 4.82 20.24 17.49
N THR A 96 5.68 20.43 18.47
CA THR A 96 5.43 21.37 19.57
C THR A 96 5.68 22.82 19.20
N THR A 97 6.41 23.07 18.09
CA THR A 97 6.79 24.41 17.58
C THR A 97 5.78 24.96 16.60
N ARG A 98 4.87 24.13 16.08
CA ARG A 98 3.84 24.47 15.09
C ARG A 98 4.41 25.01 13.76
N ASP A 99 5.56 24.50 13.38
CA ASP A 99 6.21 24.83 12.11
C ASP A 99 5.99 23.76 11.03
N HIS A 100 5.12 22.77 11.32
CA HIS A 100 4.80 21.64 10.48
C HIS A 100 5.94 20.63 10.32
N ARG A 101 6.82 20.56 11.31
CA ARG A 101 7.88 19.56 11.43
C ARG A 101 7.87 18.94 12.84
N ALA A 102 7.96 17.64 12.89
CA ALA A 102 8.08 16.95 14.18
C ALA A 102 9.43 17.30 14.82
N ASN A 103 9.41 17.84 16.03
CA ASN A 103 10.59 18.10 16.84
C ASN A 103 10.68 17.18 18.05
N VAL A 104 9.66 16.38 18.30
CA VAL A 104 9.67 15.27 19.26
C VAL A 104 9.41 13.97 18.49
N ILE A 105 10.33 13.01 18.62
CA ILE A 105 10.26 11.69 17.97
C ILE A 105 10.55 10.65 19.05
N GLU A 106 9.55 9.88 19.42
CA GLU A 106 9.65 8.84 20.43
C GLU A 106 9.30 7.48 19.83
N ARG A 107 10.05 6.43 20.24
CA ARG A 107 9.77 5.05 19.83
C ARG A 107 9.32 4.20 20.99
N PHE A 108 8.38 3.30 20.74
CA PHE A 108 7.81 2.41 21.74
C PHE A 108 7.38 1.06 21.11
N GLY A 109 6.81 0.19 21.95
CA GLY A 109 6.41 -1.15 21.52
C GLY A 109 7.57 -2.13 21.42
N PRO A 110 7.37 -3.27 20.76
CA PRO A 110 8.37 -4.32 20.62
C PRO A 110 9.62 -3.82 19.89
N THR A 111 10.79 -4.33 20.32
CA THR A 111 12.07 -3.89 19.76
C THR A 111 12.52 -4.82 18.62
N PRO A 112 12.94 -4.28 17.46
CA PRO A 112 13.62 -5.05 16.43
C PRO A 112 14.81 -5.84 17.01
N GLY A 113 14.97 -7.08 16.55
CA GLY A 113 16.01 -7.98 17.09
C GLY A 113 15.66 -8.69 18.39
N GLN A 114 14.60 -8.27 19.08
CA GLN A 114 14.01 -8.97 20.23
C GLN A 114 12.61 -9.53 19.91
N GLY A 115 12.34 -9.79 18.63
CA GLY A 115 11.07 -10.34 18.17
C GLY A 115 10.07 -9.33 17.64
N GLY A 116 10.31 -8.02 17.82
CA GLY A 116 9.47 -6.97 17.24
C GLY A 116 9.61 -6.92 15.73
N ARG A 117 8.50 -7.03 15.01
CA ARG A 117 8.42 -6.91 13.55
C ARG A 117 7.68 -5.66 13.12
N GLY A 118 6.78 -5.16 13.98
CA GLY A 118 5.78 -4.19 13.59
C GLY A 118 4.78 -4.77 12.62
N GLY A 119 4.17 -3.92 11.84
CA GLY A 119 3.16 -4.29 10.85
C GLY A 119 2.77 -3.12 9.99
N THR A 120 1.64 -3.26 9.32
CA THR A 120 1.04 -2.22 8.50
C THR A 120 -0.11 -1.52 9.25
N GLY A 121 -1.01 -2.32 9.83
CA GLY A 121 -2.24 -1.83 10.43
C GLY A 121 -2.04 -0.93 11.66
N ILE A 122 -2.78 0.20 11.70
CA ILE A 122 -2.83 1.13 12.82
C ILE A 122 -4.16 1.90 12.80
N ALA A 123 -4.79 2.08 13.95
CA ALA A 123 -6.02 2.86 14.06
C ALA A 123 -6.15 3.53 15.44
N LEU A 124 -6.94 4.60 15.51
CA LEU A 124 -7.37 5.23 16.77
C LEU A 124 -8.85 4.93 17.01
N TYR A 125 -9.17 4.44 18.20
CA TYR A 125 -10.55 4.21 18.58
C TYR A 125 -10.75 4.42 20.08
N LYS A 126 -11.74 5.23 20.47
CA LYS A 126 -12.08 5.56 21.88
C LYS A 126 -10.88 5.93 22.76
N GLY A 127 -9.96 6.76 22.24
CA GLY A 127 -8.81 7.23 23.01
C GLY A 127 -7.71 6.19 23.19
N ALA A 128 -7.72 5.11 22.44
CA ALA A 128 -6.69 4.10 22.41
C ALA A 128 -6.09 3.96 21.00
N LEU A 129 -4.84 3.52 20.95
CA LEU A 129 -4.12 3.20 19.73
C LEU A 129 -4.13 1.68 19.52
N TYR A 130 -4.62 1.25 18.39
CA TYR A 130 -4.60 -0.14 17.93
C TYR A 130 -3.52 -0.30 16.89
N VAL A 131 -2.73 -1.36 16.96
CA VAL A 131 -1.61 -1.62 16.07
C VAL A 131 -1.50 -3.09 15.72
N GLU A 132 -1.11 -3.36 14.50
CA GLU A 132 -0.66 -4.69 14.10
C GLU A 132 0.76 -4.93 14.64
N GLU A 133 0.97 -6.07 15.26
CA GLU A 133 2.28 -6.60 15.64
C GLU A 133 2.33 -8.09 15.31
N ARG A 134 2.99 -8.43 14.20
CA ARG A 134 3.11 -9.81 13.72
C ARG A 134 1.74 -10.47 13.47
N ASP A 135 1.42 -11.51 14.28
CA ASP A 135 0.22 -12.33 14.18
C ASP A 135 -0.96 -11.79 14.99
N ARG A 136 -0.92 -10.52 15.42
CA ARG A 136 -1.91 -9.99 16.35
C ARG A 136 -2.19 -8.52 16.18
N ILE A 137 -3.30 -8.08 16.71
CA ILE A 137 -3.65 -6.68 16.89
C ILE A 137 -3.66 -6.38 18.39
N GLU A 138 -2.89 -5.35 18.77
CA GLU A 138 -2.70 -4.90 20.14
C GLU A 138 -3.31 -3.52 20.34
N ARG A 139 -3.81 -3.25 21.56
CA ARG A 139 -4.37 -1.97 21.97
C ARG A 139 -3.51 -1.34 23.07
N TYR A 140 -3.09 -0.11 22.84
CA TYR A 140 -2.38 0.74 23.80
C TYR A 140 -3.31 1.83 24.31
N ALA A 141 -3.41 1.99 25.64
CA ALA A 141 -4.10 3.11 26.25
C ALA A 141 -3.29 4.40 26.04
N LEU A 142 -3.87 5.41 25.42
CA LEU A 142 -3.27 6.73 25.28
C LEU A 142 -3.60 7.61 26.50
N SER A 143 -2.74 8.60 26.77
CA SER A 143 -2.94 9.58 27.84
C SER A 143 -2.50 10.97 27.37
N GLU A 144 -3.10 12.02 27.91
CA GLU A 144 -2.70 13.40 27.62
C GLU A 144 -1.31 13.76 28.21
N ALA A 145 -0.82 12.98 29.15
CA ALA A 145 0.44 13.28 29.84
C ALA A 145 1.70 12.81 29.11
N SER A 146 1.57 12.05 28.01
CA SER A 146 2.71 11.48 27.27
C SER A 146 2.28 11.11 25.86
N ILE A 147 3.12 11.42 24.87
CA ILE A 147 2.89 11.00 23.48
C ILE A 147 3.10 9.50 23.28
N VAL A 148 3.82 8.82 24.17
CA VAL A 148 3.97 7.37 24.16
C VAL A 148 3.11 6.72 25.22
N PRO A 149 2.46 5.59 24.92
CA PRO A 149 1.69 4.83 25.90
C PRO A 149 2.55 4.38 27.09
N LYS A 150 1.95 4.33 28.27
CA LYS A 150 2.57 3.80 29.48
C LYS A 150 1.96 2.44 29.82
N GLY A 151 2.80 1.42 29.91
CA GLY A 151 2.39 0.06 30.25
C GLY A 151 2.27 -0.86 29.04
N PRO A 152 2.02 -2.16 29.27
CA PRO A 152 1.91 -3.16 28.20
C PRO A 152 0.61 -2.99 27.43
N PRO A 153 0.59 -3.38 26.15
CA PRO A 153 -0.64 -3.43 25.37
C PRO A 153 -1.55 -4.59 25.79
N GLU A 154 -2.81 -4.49 25.42
CA GLU A 154 -3.77 -5.57 25.49
C GLU A 154 -3.92 -6.23 24.12
N VAL A 155 -3.91 -7.57 24.08
CA VAL A 155 -4.13 -8.31 22.86
C VAL A 155 -5.63 -8.35 22.53
N ILE A 156 -6.02 -7.81 21.39
CA ILE A 156 -7.40 -7.79 20.90
C ILE A 156 -7.70 -9.08 20.14
N VAL A 157 -6.92 -9.38 19.12
CA VAL A 157 -7.00 -10.63 18.35
C VAL A 157 -5.60 -11.17 18.10
N SER A 158 -5.44 -12.49 18.05
CA SER A 158 -4.15 -13.14 17.80
C SER A 158 -4.31 -14.44 17.01
N GLY A 159 -3.19 -14.95 16.47
CA GLY A 159 -3.16 -16.13 15.63
C GLY A 159 -3.50 -15.83 14.17
N LEU A 160 -3.38 -14.57 13.76
CA LEU A 160 -3.50 -14.18 12.35
C LEU A 160 -2.41 -14.87 11.52
N PRO A 161 -2.73 -15.38 10.32
CA PRO A 161 -1.76 -16.14 9.52
C PRO A 161 -0.62 -15.26 9.00
N LEU A 162 0.63 -15.69 9.14
CA LEU A 162 1.84 -14.94 8.74
C LEU A 162 2.53 -15.49 7.49
N SER A 163 2.01 -16.55 6.88
CA SER A 163 2.67 -17.22 5.76
C SER A 163 2.24 -16.68 4.40
N GLY A 164 3.07 -16.86 3.38
CA GLY A 164 2.77 -16.57 1.98
C GLY A 164 3.22 -15.20 1.50
N ASP A 165 2.68 -14.78 0.34
CA ASP A 165 3.09 -13.57 -0.37
C ASP A 165 2.67 -12.28 0.37
N HIS A 166 1.57 -12.33 1.13
CA HIS A 166 0.99 -11.16 1.79
C HIS A 166 0.77 -11.43 3.30
N PRO A 167 1.80 -11.26 4.12
CA PRO A 167 1.75 -11.59 5.56
C PRO A 167 1.27 -10.44 6.46
N MET A 168 0.82 -9.31 5.89
CA MET A 168 0.37 -8.14 6.63
C MET A 168 -1.12 -8.23 6.94
N HIS A 169 -1.53 -7.51 7.99
CA HIS A 169 -2.92 -7.45 8.45
C HIS A 169 -3.35 -6.00 8.70
N PRO A 170 -3.44 -5.18 7.65
CA PRO A 170 -4.02 -3.85 7.79
C PRO A 170 -5.48 -3.97 8.24
N PHE A 171 -5.93 -2.97 8.98
CA PHE A 171 -7.26 -3.01 9.55
C PHE A 171 -7.87 -1.61 9.73
N ALA A 172 -9.19 -1.56 9.87
CA ALA A 172 -9.93 -0.37 10.27
C ALA A 172 -10.93 -0.70 11.38
N ILE A 173 -11.31 0.30 12.17
CA ILE A 173 -12.31 0.17 13.25
C ILE A 173 -13.40 1.20 12.99
N ASP A 174 -14.64 0.75 12.86
CA ASP A 174 -15.77 1.65 12.65
C ASP A 174 -16.30 2.29 13.93
N ALA A 175 -17.29 3.16 13.80
CA ALA A 175 -17.87 3.90 14.92
C ALA A 175 -18.52 3.01 15.99
N ASP A 176 -19.01 1.84 15.61
CA ASP A 176 -19.62 0.84 16.50
C ASP A 176 -18.56 -0.04 17.21
N GLY A 177 -17.31 0.01 16.76
CA GLY A 177 -16.21 -0.78 17.29
C GLY A 177 -16.03 -2.11 16.58
N VAL A 178 -16.58 -2.26 15.38
CA VAL A 178 -16.26 -3.41 14.53
C VAL A 178 -14.86 -3.22 13.96
N LEU A 179 -14.00 -4.17 14.24
CA LEU A 179 -12.62 -4.24 13.74
C LEU A 179 -12.60 -5.12 12.49
N TYR A 180 -12.34 -4.52 11.34
CA TYR A 180 -12.20 -5.19 10.05
C TYR A 180 -10.74 -5.39 9.73
N VAL A 181 -10.33 -6.65 9.52
CA VAL A 181 -8.93 -7.05 9.33
C VAL A 181 -8.77 -7.72 7.98
N ASP A 182 -7.86 -7.24 7.15
CA ASP A 182 -7.42 -7.97 5.97
C ASP A 182 -6.60 -9.20 6.38
N VAL A 183 -6.96 -10.34 5.84
CA VAL A 183 -6.16 -11.56 5.87
C VAL A 183 -5.91 -11.96 4.42
N ALA A 184 -4.92 -11.32 3.86
CA ALA A 184 -4.60 -11.40 2.45
C ALA A 184 -4.15 -12.80 2.01
N SER A 185 -4.12 -13.02 0.71
CA SER A 185 -3.78 -14.30 0.11
C SER A 185 -2.35 -14.74 0.42
N ALA A 186 -2.14 -16.03 0.56
CA ALA A 186 -0.80 -16.61 0.67
C ALA A 186 -0.11 -16.75 -0.68
N THR A 187 -0.88 -16.72 -1.77
CA THR A 187 -0.38 -16.94 -3.13
C THR A 187 -0.89 -15.86 -4.09
N ASN A 188 -0.30 -15.80 -5.27
CA ASN A 188 -0.72 -14.89 -6.33
C ASN A 188 -2.15 -15.17 -6.83
N ALA A 189 -2.48 -16.44 -7.10
CA ALA A 189 -3.74 -16.86 -7.73
C ALA A 189 -4.22 -18.24 -7.28
N CYS A 190 -3.94 -18.66 -6.04
CA CYS A 190 -4.30 -19.99 -5.48
C CYS A 190 -3.93 -21.14 -6.44
N GLN A 191 -2.73 -21.07 -7.00
CA GLN A 191 -2.21 -22.07 -7.93
C GLN A 191 -1.69 -23.30 -7.19
N ALA A 192 -1.75 -24.47 -7.81
CA ALA A 192 -1.13 -25.70 -7.31
C ALA A 192 0.38 -25.52 -7.02
N HIS A 193 1.02 -24.63 -7.79
CA HIS A 193 2.39 -24.16 -7.58
C HIS A 193 2.40 -22.65 -7.77
N ASN A 194 2.57 -21.90 -6.69
CA ASN A 194 2.50 -20.45 -6.70
C ASN A 194 3.47 -19.82 -7.70
N ARG A 195 2.97 -18.87 -8.52
CA ARG A 195 3.74 -18.10 -9.51
C ARG A 195 4.48 -18.96 -10.54
N ARG A 196 4.01 -20.17 -10.80
CA ARG A 196 4.61 -21.07 -11.78
C ARG A 196 3.84 -21.03 -13.09
N ALA A 197 4.58 -20.95 -14.19
CA ALA A 197 4.02 -20.95 -15.53
C ALA A 197 3.09 -22.16 -15.75
N ARG A 198 1.89 -21.90 -16.26
CA ARG A 198 0.83 -22.88 -16.58
C ARG A 198 0.37 -23.74 -15.39
N ALA A 199 0.67 -23.35 -14.15
CA ALA A 199 0.15 -24.04 -13.00
C ALA A 199 -1.36 -23.78 -12.88
N PRO A 200 -2.21 -24.83 -12.82
CA PRO A 200 -3.65 -24.66 -12.66
C PRO A 200 -3.99 -24.16 -11.27
N GLY A 201 -5.13 -23.51 -11.14
CA GLY A 201 -5.72 -23.15 -9.86
C GLY A 201 -6.21 -24.38 -9.09
N ILE A 202 -6.15 -24.29 -7.77
CA ILE A 202 -6.73 -25.30 -6.87
C ILE A 202 -8.25 -25.12 -6.86
N THR A 203 -9.01 -26.17 -7.15
CA THR A 203 -10.47 -26.12 -7.19
C THR A 203 -11.08 -27.19 -6.30
N PRO A 204 -11.86 -26.82 -5.25
CA PRO A 204 -12.03 -25.46 -4.74
C PRO A 204 -10.74 -24.92 -4.15
N CYS A 205 -10.55 -23.59 -4.18
CA CYS A 205 -9.39 -22.96 -3.58
C CYS A 205 -9.43 -23.08 -2.05
N THR A 206 -8.61 -23.98 -1.50
CA THR A 206 -8.56 -24.24 -0.06
C THR A 206 -7.95 -23.06 0.72
N GLU A 207 -7.19 -22.21 0.05
CA GLU A 207 -6.65 -21.00 0.65
C GLU A 207 -7.76 -20.04 1.10
N LEU A 208 -8.88 -19.99 0.38
CA LEU A 208 -10.05 -19.21 0.77
C LEU A 208 -10.69 -19.65 2.10
N GLU A 209 -10.35 -20.80 2.66
CA GLU A 209 -10.86 -21.18 3.98
C GLU A 209 -10.36 -20.24 5.09
N THR A 210 -9.15 -19.70 4.96
CA THR A 210 -8.49 -18.90 6.00
C THR A 210 -7.88 -17.59 5.52
N ARG A 211 -7.96 -17.27 4.22
CA ARG A 211 -7.31 -16.14 3.60
C ARG A 211 -8.13 -15.54 2.46
N GLY A 212 -7.59 -14.50 1.82
CA GLY A 212 -8.18 -13.90 0.64
C GLY A 212 -9.49 -13.17 0.95
N GLY A 213 -9.50 -12.33 1.97
CA GLY A 213 -10.69 -11.59 2.36
C GLY A 213 -10.53 -10.76 3.62
N ILE A 214 -11.66 -10.26 4.12
CA ILE A 214 -11.76 -9.44 5.34
C ILE A 214 -12.42 -10.25 6.44
N TRP A 215 -11.86 -10.21 7.64
CA TRP A 215 -12.41 -10.76 8.88
C TRP A 215 -12.87 -9.65 9.80
N ARG A 216 -13.83 -9.94 10.70
CA ARG A 216 -14.34 -8.95 11.66
C ARG A 216 -14.21 -9.45 13.09
N TYR A 217 -13.90 -8.51 13.98
CA TYR A 217 -13.78 -8.72 15.41
C TYR A 217 -14.40 -7.55 16.16
N ASP A 218 -14.51 -7.66 17.48
CA ASP A 218 -14.93 -6.56 18.37
C ASP A 218 -13.68 -5.86 18.94
N ALA A 219 -13.47 -4.60 18.58
CA ALA A 219 -12.35 -3.81 19.09
C ALA A 219 -12.41 -3.59 20.62
N ASN A 220 -13.58 -3.74 21.24
CA ASN A 220 -13.74 -3.56 22.68
C ASN A 220 -13.40 -4.83 23.49
N SER A 221 -13.34 -6.00 22.84
CA SER A 221 -13.10 -7.31 23.45
C SER A 221 -11.64 -7.74 23.31
N THR A 222 -11.05 -8.25 24.39
CA THR A 222 -9.67 -8.74 24.39
C THR A 222 -9.60 -10.26 24.28
N GLY A 223 -8.44 -10.79 23.84
CA GLY A 223 -8.14 -12.23 23.83
C GLY A 223 -8.83 -13.02 22.74
N GLN A 224 -9.41 -12.36 21.74
CA GLN A 224 -10.01 -13.02 20.60
C GLN A 224 -8.95 -13.79 19.80
N LYS A 225 -9.37 -14.82 19.08
CA LYS A 225 -8.50 -15.66 18.25
C LYS A 225 -8.97 -15.62 16.82
N PHE A 226 -8.01 -15.66 15.90
CA PHE A 226 -8.33 -15.87 14.49
C PHE A 226 -9.19 -17.12 14.33
N SER A 227 -10.27 -16.98 13.58
CA SER A 227 -11.19 -18.07 13.25
C SER A 227 -11.76 -17.86 11.84
N PRO A 228 -11.81 -18.89 11.00
CA PRO A 228 -12.49 -18.83 9.70
C PRO A 228 -13.96 -18.37 9.78
N ALA A 229 -14.62 -18.61 10.92
CA ALA A 229 -16.03 -18.25 11.13
C ALA A 229 -16.27 -16.73 11.21
N GLU A 230 -15.23 -15.95 11.51
CA GLU A 230 -15.32 -14.49 11.62
C GLU A 230 -15.16 -13.77 10.26
N ARG A 231 -15.24 -14.51 9.14
CA ARG A 231 -15.13 -13.93 7.81
C ARG A 231 -16.27 -12.96 7.53
N TYR A 232 -15.91 -11.75 7.12
CA TYR A 232 -16.85 -10.70 6.72
C TYR A 232 -17.09 -10.70 5.20
N ALA A 233 -16.01 -10.79 4.40
CA ALA A 233 -16.03 -10.83 2.94
C ALA A 233 -14.93 -11.74 2.39
N THR A 234 -15.08 -12.23 1.17
CA THR A 234 -14.15 -13.16 0.51
C THR A 234 -13.80 -12.69 -0.91
N GLY A 235 -12.82 -13.35 -1.53
CA GLY A 235 -12.44 -13.05 -2.91
C GLY A 235 -11.63 -11.76 -3.06
N ILE A 236 -10.95 -11.33 -2.01
CA ILE A 236 -10.05 -10.15 -1.97
C ILE A 236 -8.62 -10.65 -1.80
N ARG A 237 -7.77 -10.43 -2.81
CA ARG A 237 -6.41 -10.95 -2.83
C ARG A 237 -5.50 -10.33 -1.77
N ASN A 238 -5.45 -9.00 -1.74
CA ASN A 238 -4.63 -8.22 -0.81
C ASN A 238 -5.19 -6.80 -0.69
N ALA A 239 -5.82 -6.52 0.44
CA ALA A 239 -6.40 -5.23 0.76
C ALA A 239 -5.47 -4.45 1.70
N ASP A 240 -4.35 -3.95 1.17
CA ASP A 240 -3.36 -3.23 2.00
C ASP A 240 -3.95 -1.95 2.62
N GLY A 241 -4.90 -1.29 1.94
CA GLY A 241 -5.63 -0.14 2.46
C GLY A 241 -7.07 -0.46 2.85
N ILE A 242 -7.49 -0.13 4.07
CA ILE A 242 -8.87 -0.22 4.53
C ILE A 242 -9.27 1.09 5.22
N ALA A 243 -10.37 1.69 4.77
CA ALA A 243 -10.92 2.92 5.36
C ALA A 243 -12.38 2.77 5.73
N VAL A 244 -12.76 3.34 6.86
CA VAL A 244 -14.19 3.47 7.25
C VAL A 244 -14.84 4.55 6.40
N ALA A 245 -16.06 4.31 5.94
CA ALA A 245 -16.84 5.29 5.18
C ALA A 245 -17.10 6.58 5.99
N ALA A 246 -17.31 7.71 5.32
CA ALA A 246 -17.43 9.03 5.95
C ALA A 246 -18.55 9.13 7.00
N ASN A 247 -19.59 8.28 6.89
CA ASN A 247 -20.67 8.19 7.86
C ASN A 247 -20.32 7.38 9.13
N GLY A 248 -19.10 6.83 9.20
CA GLY A 248 -18.63 6.04 10.32
C GLY A 248 -19.00 4.56 10.29
N HIS A 249 -19.69 4.08 9.25
CA HIS A 249 -20.18 2.70 9.14
C HIS A 249 -19.86 2.10 7.78
N GLY A 250 -19.44 0.82 7.78
CA GLY A 250 -18.98 0.15 6.57
C GLY A 250 -17.57 0.57 6.14
N ILE A 251 -17.01 -0.15 5.20
CA ILE A 251 -15.62 0.03 4.80
C ILE A 251 -15.44 0.05 3.28
N TYR A 252 -14.42 0.80 2.87
CA TYR A 252 -13.77 0.67 1.58
C TYR A 252 -12.44 -0.05 1.75
N ALA A 253 -12.05 -0.82 0.75
CA ALA A 253 -10.76 -1.50 0.73
C ALA A 253 -10.12 -1.36 -0.65
N THR A 254 -8.82 -1.14 -0.68
CA THR A 254 -8.05 -1.29 -1.92
C THR A 254 -7.82 -2.77 -2.20
N GLN A 255 -7.57 -3.14 -3.45
CA GLN A 255 -7.13 -4.48 -3.80
C GLN A 255 -5.98 -4.39 -4.80
N HIS A 256 -4.88 -5.04 -4.47
CA HIS A 256 -3.80 -5.27 -5.42
C HIS A 256 -4.20 -6.35 -6.44
N GLY A 257 -4.15 -6.03 -7.71
CA GLY A 257 -4.31 -6.98 -8.79
C GLY A 257 -3.31 -8.14 -8.70
N ARG A 258 -3.62 -9.24 -9.37
CA ARG A 258 -2.65 -10.34 -9.49
C ARG A 258 -1.49 -9.94 -10.39
N ASP A 259 -0.34 -10.57 -10.25
CA ASP A 259 0.84 -10.36 -11.08
C ASP A 259 0.99 -11.44 -12.15
N GLN A 260 1.87 -11.17 -13.15
CA GLN A 260 2.46 -12.19 -14.02
C GLN A 260 1.44 -12.94 -14.91
N LEU A 261 0.56 -12.22 -15.60
CA LEU A 261 -0.37 -12.82 -16.56
C LEU A 261 0.37 -13.42 -17.75
N HIS A 262 1.26 -12.68 -18.40
CA HIS A 262 2.06 -13.15 -19.54
C HIS A 262 3.11 -14.16 -19.09
N ASP A 263 3.85 -13.88 -18.03
CA ASP A 263 4.90 -14.76 -17.53
C ASP A 263 4.37 -16.17 -17.20
N ASN A 264 3.18 -16.24 -16.63
CA ASN A 264 2.56 -17.51 -16.29
C ASN A 264 1.74 -18.11 -17.45
N TRP A 265 1.17 -17.28 -18.33
CA TRP A 265 0.26 -17.70 -19.40
C TRP A 265 0.58 -17.05 -20.75
N PRO A 266 1.81 -17.20 -21.29
CA PRO A 266 2.25 -16.50 -22.51
C PRO A 266 1.48 -16.87 -23.79
N ALA A 267 0.72 -17.96 -23.79
CA ALA A 267 -0.15 -18.33 -24.89
C ALA A 267 -1.48 -17.56 -24.91
N LEU A 268 -1.84 -16.91 -23.80
CA LEU A 268 -3.10 -16.19 -23.63
C LEU A 268 -2.92 -14.67 -23.54
N TYR A 269 -1.80 -14.21 -23.03
CA TYR A 269 -1.51 -12.79 -22.79
C TYR A 269 -0.17 -12.39 -23.39
N GLY A 270 -0.10 -11.21 -24.00
CA GLY A 270 1.14 -10.57 -24.38
C GLY A 270 1.79 -9.79 -23.21
N PRO A 271 3.05 -9.35 -23.36
CA PRO A 271 3.71 -8.55 -22.32
C PRO A 271 3.03 -7.18 -22.09
N GLU A 272 2.42 -6.59 -23.12
CA GLU A 272 1.66 -5.34 -22.99
C GLU A 272 0.36 -5.57 -22.20
N GLU A 273 -0.29 -6.72 -22.38
CA GLU A 273 -1.47 -7.08 -21.60
C GLU A 273 -1.12 -7.31 -20.13
N GLU A 274 -0.01 -7.96 -19.83
CA GLU A 274 0.48 -8.08 -18.45
C GLU A 274 0.76 -6.71 -17.84
N ALA A 275 1.41 -5.82 -18.56
CA ALA A 275 1.75 -4.49 -18.07
C ALA A 275 0.53 -3.59 -17.79
N THR A 276 -0.63 -3.91 -18.37
CA THR A 276 -1.87 -3.13 -18.28
C THR A 276 -3.02 -3.86 -17.59
N GLN A 277 -2.84 -5.15 -17.23
CA GLN A 277 -3.85 -5.99 -16.61
C GLN A 277 -3.24 -6.83 -15.47
N PRO A 278 -4.06 -7.15 -14.46
CA PRO A 278 -5.38 -6.61 -14.16
C PRO A 278 -5.30 -5.24 -13.50
N ALA A 279 -6.43 -4.55 -13.39
CA ALA A 279 -6.54 -3.29 -12.68
C ALA A 279 -6.19 -3.44 -11.19
N GLU A 280 -5.75 -2.34 -10.59
CA GLU A 280 -5.88 -2.10 -9.16
C GLU A 280 -7.30 -1.64 -8.84
N GLU A 281 -7.81 -1.94 -7.65
CA GLU A 281 -9.22 -1.77 -7.37
C GLU A 281 -9.49 -1.01 -6.07
N LEU A 282 -10.60 -0.26 -6.04
CA LEU A 282 -11.24 0.21 -4.81
C LEU A 282 -12.59 -0.49 -4.66
N LEU A 283 -12.77 -1.19 -3.55
CA LEU A 283 -13.95 -1.98 -3.23
C LEU A 283 -14.80 -1.26 -2.18
N HIS A 284 -16.13 -1.30 -2.34
CA HIS A 284 -17.06 -1.07 -1.24
C HIS A 284 -17.39 -2.43 -0.63
N VAL A 285 -16.78 -2.74 0.52
CA VAL A 285 -16.84 -4.08 1.09
C VAL A 285 -18.13 -4.33 1.85
N ARG A 286 -18.87 -5.38 1.48
CA ARG A 286 -20.16 -5.75 2.05
C ARG A 286 -20.06 -7.09 2.77
N GLN A 287 -20.82 -7.24 3.86
CA GLN A 287 -20.90 -8.51 4.56
C GLN A 287 -21.41 -9.63 3.62
N GLY A 288 -20.68 -10.76 3.59
CA GLY A 288 -20.98 -11.87 2.71
C GLY A 288 -20.61 -11.64 1.25
N GLY A 289 -19.99 -10.49 0.92
CA GLY A 289 -19.55 -10.18 -0.45
C GLY A 289 -18.44 -11.09 -0.94
N ASP A 290 -18.46 -11.41 -2.23
CA ASP A 290 -17.42 -12.15 -2.93
C ASP A 290 -16.93 -11.30 -4.12
N TYR A 291 -15.64 -10.94 -4.09
CA TYR A 291 -14.98 -10.04 -5.04
C TYR A 291 -14.17 -10.76 -6.11
N GLY A 292 -14.25 -12.10 -6.15
CA GLY A 292 -13.88 -12.92 -7.29
C GLY A 292 -12.50 -13.58 -7.21
N TRP A 293 -11.52 -13.04 -6.49
CA TRP A 293 -10.22 -13.71 -6.36
C TRP A 293 -10.39 -15.12 -5.71
N PRO A 294 -9.67 -16.14 -6.15
CA PRO A 294 -8.66 -16.20 -7.21
C PRO A 294 -9.22 -16.52 -8.60
N THR A 295 -10.50 -16.85 -8.67
CA THR A 295 -11.15 -17.36 -9.89
C THR A 295 -11.29 -16.27 -10.95
N CYS A 296 -11.40 -15.01 -10.53
CA CYS A 296 -11.64 -13.85 -11.37
C CYS A 296 -10.59 -12.77 -11.15
N TYR A 297 -10.41 -11.91 -12.15
CA TYR A 297 -9.72 -10.63 -12.03
C TYR A 297 -10.52 -9.54 -12.77
N PHE A 298 -10.32 -8.28 -12.40
CA PHE A 298 -11.00 -7.17 -13.05
C PHE A 298 -10.20 -6.70 -14.27
N ASP A 299 -10.81 -6.86 -15.43
CA ASP A 299 -10.29 -6.35 -16.71
C ASP A 299 -10.75 -4.91 -16.87
N GLU A 300 -9.83 -3.96 -16.72
CA GLU A 300 -10.15 -2.54 -16.78
C GLU A 300 -10.58 -2.09 -18.18
N ILE A 301 -10.02 -2.68 -19.25
CA ILE A 301 -10.35 -2.36 -20.64
C ILE A 301 -11.81 -2.72 -20.91
N GLN A 302 -12.25 -3.90 -20.46
CA GLN A 302 -13.62 -4.38 -20.61
C GLN A 302 -14.56 -3.84 -19.51
N GLY A 303 -13.99 -3.40 -18.40
CA GLY A 303 -14.73 -2.88 -17.26
C GLY A 303 -15.57 -3.90 -16.51
N ARG A 304 -15.08 -5.12 -16.41
CA ARG A 304 -15.77 -6.25 -15.77
C ARG A 304 -14.80 -7.30 -15.24
N LEU A 305 -15.29 -8.13 -14.33
CA LEU A 305 -14.58 -9.33 -13.88
C LEU A 305 -14.61 -10.39 -14.99
N VAL A 306 -13.45 -11.00 -15.24
CA VAL A 306 -13.26 -12.06 -16.21
C VAL A 306 -12.59 -13.27 -15.55
N LEU A 307 -12.76 -14.44 -16.17
CA LEU A 307 -12.24 -15.71 -15.64
C LEU A 307 -10.71 -15.73 -15.74
N ALA A 308 -10.06 -16.02 -14.61
CA ALA A 308 -8.61 -16.13 -14.53
C ALA A 308 -8.10 -17.38 -15.27
N PRO A 309 -6.91 -17.32 -15.89
CA PRO A 309 -6.39 -18.41 -16.72
C PRO A 309 -6.16 -19.69 -15.96
N GLU A 310 -5.83 -19.62 -14.67
CA GLU A 310 -5.70 -20.77 -13.75
C GLU A 310 -6.97 -21.60 -13.62
N TYR A 311 -8.12 -20.99 -13.87
CA TYR A 311 -9.46 -21.55 -13.72
C TYR A 311 -10.17 -21.78 -15.07
N GLY A 312 -9.40 -21.80 -16.16
CA GLY A 312 -9.91 -22.04 -17.50
C GLY A 312 -10.27 -20.79 -18.29
N GLY A 313 -9.81 -19.61 -17.86
CA GLY A 313 -9.92 -18.38 -18.63
C GLY A 313 -9.14 -18.44 -19.95
N ASP A 314 -9.60 -17.70 -20.93
CA ASP A 314 -9.17 -17.74 -22.34
C ASP A 314 -8.58 -16.40 -22.83
N GLY A 315 -7.94 -15.66 -21.95
CA GLY A 315 -7.40 -14.33 -22.26
C GLY A 315 -8.45 -13.23 -22.15
N GLY A 316 -9.27 -13.26 -21.09
CA GLY A 316 -10.23 -12.21 -20.74
C GLY A 316 -11.58 -12.25 -21.47
N LYS A 317 -11.89 -13.29 -22.25
CA LYS A 317 -13.17 -13.40 -22.99
C LYS A 317 -14.23 -14.12 -22.17
N ALA A 318 -13.85 -15.24 -21.50
CA ALA A 318 -14.73 -16.03 -20.69
C ALA A 318 -15.08 -15.31 -19.37
N LEU A 319 -16.34 -15.36 -18.97
CA LEU A 319 -16.82 -14.82 -17.69
C LEU A 319 -16.93 -15.92 -16.65
N GLY A 320 -17.44 -17.09 -17.01
CA GLY A 320 -17.72 -18.17 -16.06
C GLY A 320 -18.49 -17.67 -14.84
N PRO A 321 -18.07 -18.02 -13.60
CA PRO A 321 -18.73 -17.57 -12.38
C PRO A 321 -18.48 -16.10 -12.03
N CYS A 322 -17.68 -15.38 -12.82
CA CYS A 322 -17.29 -14.00 -12.51
C CYS A 322 -18.43 -13.00 -12.74
N ALA A 323 -19.45 -13.37 -13.51
CA ALA A 323 -20.64 -12.55 -13.72
C ALA A 323 -21.44 -12.30 -12.43
N ASP A 324 -21.33 -13.20 -11.44
CA ASP A 324 -22.05 -13.13 -10.17
C ASP A 324 -21.22 -12.52 -9.04
N LYS A 325 -19.96 -12.09 -9.31
CA LYS A 325 -19.08 -11.49 -8.32
C LYS A 325 -19.27 -9.99 -8.24
N LEU A 326 -18.93 -9.43 -7.08
CA LEU A 326 -19.00 -8.00 -6.86
C LEU A 326 -17.83 -7.30 -7.56
N ALA A 327 -18.16 -6.37 -8.45
CA ALA A 327 -17.16 -5.56 -9.13
C ALA A 327 -16.66 -4.41 -8.22
N PRO A 328 -15.45 -3.88 -8.48
CA PRO A 328 -14.95 -2.69 -7.81
C PRO A 328 -15.81 -1.45 -8.12
N ILE A 329 -15.82 -0.49 -7.19
CA ILE A 329 -16.46 0.81 -7.40
C ILE A 329 -15.58 1.78 -8.19
N ALA A 330 -14.26 1.57 -8.16
CA ALA A 330 -13.29 2.26 -9.00
C ALA A 330 -12.14 1.31 -9.34
N SER A 331 -11.52 1.55 -10.49
CA SER A 331 -10.36 0.83 -10.98
C SER A 331 -9.24 1.81 -11.35
N PHE A 332 -8.00 1.37 -11.21
CA PHE A 332 -6.81 2.17 -11.45
C PHE A 332 -5.84 1.41 -12.33
N PRO A 333 -4.88 2.09 -12.98
CA PRO A 333 -3.90 1.44 -13.82
C PRO A 333 -3.19 0.28 -13.11
N ALA A 334 -3.00 -0.81 -13.82
CA ALA A 334 -2.44 -2.05 -13.33
C ALA A 334 -1.10 -1.85 -12.61
N HIS A 335 -0.87 -2.64 -11.57
CA HIS A 335 0.39 -2.74 -10.82
C HIS A 335 0.85 -1.47 -10.08
N TRP A 336 -0.01 -0.45 -9.95
CA TRP A 336 0.35 0.76 -9.20
C TRP A 336 0.50 0.53 -7.70
N ALA A 337 -0.02 -0.57 -7.17
CA ALA A 337 0.08 -1.03 -5.79
C ALA A 337 -0.55 -0.06 -4.78
N PRO A 338 -1.88 -0.08 -4.59
CA PRO A 338 -2.60 0.82 -3.67
C PRO A 338 -2.44 0.36 -2.21
N ASN A 339 -1.41 0.86 -1.53
CA ASN A 339 -1.01 0.42 -0.20
C ASN A 339 -1.85 0.97 0.96
N ASP A 340 -2.52 2.10 0.78
CA ASP A 340 -3.41 2.64 1.81
C ASP A 340 -4.50 3.53 1.21
N VAL A 341 -5.58 3.70 1.96
CA VAL A 341 -6.70 4.58 1.61
C VAL A 341 -7.23 5.30 2.85
N THR A 342 -7.59 6.57 2.69
CA THR A 342 -8.31 7.34 3.72
C THR A 342 -9.43 8.13 3.09
N ILE A 343 -10.58 8.24 3.79
CA ILE A 343 -11.69 9.09 3.36
C ILE A 343 -11.48 10.48 3.92
N TYR A 344 -11.51 11.48 3.04
CA TYR A 344 -11.28 12.85 3.47
C TYR A 344 -12.49 13.43 4.20
N THR A 345 -12.37 13.57 5.51
CA THR A 345 -13.37 14.18 6.40
C THR A 345 -12.92 15.54 6.95
N GLY A 346 -11.73 15.99 6.56
CA GLY A 346 -11.17 17.30 6.95
C GLY A 346 -11.96 18.47 6.33
N GLN A 347 -11.79 19.68 6.86
CA GLN A 347 -12.49 20.88 6.40
C GLN A 347 -11.58 21.89 5.69
N SER A 348 -10.27 21.64 5.61
CA SER A 348 -9.32 22.60 5.07
C SER A 348 -9.17 22.53 3.55
N PHE A 349 -9.37 21.37 2.94
CA PHE A 349 -9.30 21.22 1.49
C PHE A 349 -10.57 21.73 0.79
N PRO A 350 -10.50 22.11 -0.49
CA PRO A 350 -11.66 22.51 -1.26
C PRO A 350 -12.81 21.50 -1.20
N PRO A 351 -14.08 21.97 -1.32
CA PRO A 351 -15.26 21.11 -1.15
C PRO A 351 -15.29 19.86 -2.03
N ARG A 352 -14.66 19.88 -3.22
CA ARG A 352 -14.60 18.75 -4.13
C ARG A 352 -13.90 17.50 -3.56
N TYR A 353 -13.08 17.69 -2.52
CA TYR A 353 -12.37 16.58 -1.85
C TYR A 353 -13.18 15.97 -0.70
N GLN A 354 -14.27 16.61 -0.28
CA GLN A 354 -15.07 16.15 0.85
C GLN A 354 -15.72 14.80 0.57
N GLY A 355 -15.50 13.84 1.47
CA GLY A 355 -16.06 12.50 1.38
C GLY A 355 -15.44 11.60 0.30
N GLY A 356 -14.47 12.07 -0.48
CA GLY A 356 -13.72 11.26 -1.43
C GLY A 356 -12.55 10.53 -0.77
N ALA A 357 -11.96 9.60 -1.49
CA ALA A 357 -10.85 8.76 -1.05
C ALA A 357 -9.50 9.30 -1.53
N PHE A 358 -8.53 9.45 -0.63
CA PHE A 358 -7.11 9.56 -0.99
C PHE A 358 -6.46 8.19 -0.87
N ILE A 359 -5.74 7.78 -1.91
CA ILE A 359 -5.12 6.46 -2.04
C ILE A 359 -3.63 6.63 -2.29
N ALA A 360 -2.78 6.01 -1.46
CA ALA A 360 -1.34 5.96 -1.66
C ALA A 360 -0.97 4.81 -2.60
N PHE A 361 -0.43 5.12 -3.76
CA PHE A 361 0.09 4.14 -4.69
C PHE A 361 1.61 4.00 -4.54
N HIS A 362 2.03 2.83 -4.05
CA HIS A 362 3.42 2.52 -3.72
C HIS A 362 4.36 2.47 -4.93
N GLY A 363 3.80 2.19 -6.09
CA GLY A 363 4.51 2.12 -7.35
C GLY A 363 4.80 0.71 -7.82
N SER A 364 4.66 0.53 -9.13
CA SER A 364 4.74 -0.75 -9.82
C SER A 364 6.17 -1.28 -9.94
N TRP A 365 6.25 -2.59 -10.16
CA TRP A 365 7.46 -3.32 -10.55
C TRP A 365 7.21 -4.24 -11.77
N ASP A 366 5.94 -4.50 -12.14
CA ASP A 366 5.51 -5.48 -13.13
C ASP A 366 4.79 -4.83 -14.33
N ARG A 367 5.38 -3.75 -14.89
CA ARG A 367 4.80 -3.04 -16.04
C ARG A 367 5.65 -3.11 -17.33
N ALA A 368 6.73 -3.88 -17.35
CA ALA A 368 7.48 -4.04 -18.58
C ALA A 368 6.58 -4.63 -19.70
N PRO A 369 6.68 -4.15 -20.97
CA PRO A 369 7.68 -3.21 -21.50
C PRO A 369 7.37 -1.72 -21.25
N TYR A 370 6.25 -1.39 -20.61
CA TYR A 370 5.91 -0.01 -20.29
C TYR A 370 6.70 0.53 -19.10
N PRO A 371 6.84 1.86 -18.97
CA PRO A 371 7.43 2.48 -17.78
C PRO A 371 6.66 2.10 -16.52
N GLN A 372 7.37 2.01 -15.39
CA GLN A 372 6.74 1.82 -14.10
C GLN A 372 5.84 3.01 -13.75
N GLY A 373 4.71 2.74 -13.09
CA GLY A 373 3.66 3.70 -12.77
C GLY A 373 3.32 3.71 -11.27
N GLY A 374 2.37 4.55 -10.86
CA GLY A 374 2.10 4.82 -9.46
C GLY A 374 3.16 5.77 -8.87
N TYR A 375 3.64 5.50 -7.65
CA TYR A 375 4.53 6.41 -6.89
C TYR A 375 3.87 7.77 -6.67
N ASN A 376 2.59 7.76 -6.34
CA ASN A 376 1.78 8.97 -6.21
C ASN A 376 0.66 8.79 -5.19
N VAL A 377 -0.04 9.86 -4.88
CA VAL A 377 -1.30 9.83 -4.16
C VAL A 377 -2.40 10.24 -5.13
N VAL A 378 -3.43 9.42 -5.21
CA VAL A 378 -4.60 9.65 -6.07
C VAL A 378 -5.77 10.09 -5.21
N PHE A 379 -6.57 10.99 -5.73
CA PHE A 379 -7.90 11.30 -5.19
C PHE A 379 -8.96 10.64 -6.07
N GLN A 380 -9.85 9.86 -5.45
CA GLN A 380 -11.01 9.24 -6.07
C GLN A 380 -12.29 9.86 -5.47
N PRO A 381 -13.08 10.61 -6.26
CA PRO A 381 -14.40 11.02 -5.82
C PRO A 381 -15.27 9.80 -5.52
N LEU A 382 -15.98 9.82 -4.41
CA LEU A 382 -16.99 8.82 -4.05
C LEU A 382 -18.37 9.45 -4.16
N GLY A 383 -19.25 8.83 -4.95
CA GLY A 383 -20.63 9.27 -5.09
C GLY A 383 -21.47 8.96 -3.85
N SER A 384 -22.67 9.55 -3.76
CA SER A 384 -23.62 9.30 -2.67
C SER A 384 -24.36 7.96 -2.76
N GLY A 385 -23.79 6.95 -3.39
CA GLY A 385 -24.40 5.64 -3.56
C GLY A 385 -23.52 4.67 -4.35
N ASP A 386 -24.04 3.46 -4.57
CA ASP A 386 -23.38 2.39 -5.34
C ASP A 386 -23.21 2.71 -6.86
N ALA A 387 -23.45 3.93 -7.24
CA ALA A 387 -23.35 4.35 -8.63
C ALA A 387 -21.86 4.42 -9.01
N THR A 388 -21.46 3.43 -9.76
CA THR A 388 -20.29 3.35 -10.60
C THR A 388 -20.34 4.42 -11.72
N GLU A 389 -20.51 5.70 -11.39
CA GLU A 389 -19.84 6.66 -12.22
C GLU A 389 -18.37 6.37 -11.99
N ARG A 390 -17.72 5.72 -12.94
CA ARG A 390 -16.26 5.67 -13.06
C ARG A 390 -15.80 7.12 -13.20
N SER A 391 -15.95 7.84 -12.10
CA SER A 391 -15.52 9.21 -11.98
C SER A 391 -14.02 9.18 -12.11
N GLN A 392 -13.53 9.97 -13.01
CA GLN A 392 -12.11 10.06 -13.29
C GLN A 392 -11.37 10.37 -11.99
N CYS A 393 -10.49 9.48 -11.58
CA CYS A 393 -9.58 9.74 -10.50
C CYS A 393 -8.58 10.86 -10.89
N GLU A 394 -8.05 11.52 -9.88
CA GLU A 394 -7.07 12.60 -10.01
C GLU A 394 -5.75 12.16 -9.41
N VAL A 395 -4.63 12.33 -10.12
CA VAL A 395 -3.31 12.27 -9.52
C VAL A 395 -3.13 13.54 -8.68
N PHE A 396 -3.40 13.42 -7.37
CA PHE A 396 -3.37 14.53 -6.44
C PHE A 396 -1.96 14.98 -6.06
N ALA A 397 -1.08 14.03 -5.74
CA ALA A 397 0.31 14.32 -5.44
C ALA A 397 1.22 13.36 -6.20
N ASP A 398 2.15 13.90 -6.97
CA ASP A 398 3.13 13.15 -7.76
C ASP A 398 4.54 13.69 -7.49
N GLY A 399 5.56 13.02 -8.05
CA GLY A 399 6.96 13.41 -7.88
C GLY A 399 7.69 12.60 -6.81
N PHE A 400 7.03 11.74 -6.06
CA PHE A 400 7.65 10.93 -5.01
C PHE A 400 8.83 10.11 -5.52
N ALA A 401 8.73 9.50 -6.69
CA ALA A 401 9.83 8.72 -7.25
C ALA A 401 11.07 9.54 -7.64
N GLY A 402 10.95 10.87 -7.71
CA GLY A 402 12.01 11.71 -8.24
C GLY A 402 12.21 11.49 -9.74
N ALA A 403 13.46 11.37 -10.18
CA ALA A 403 13.79 11.21 -11.60
C ALA A 403 13.54 9.80 -12.15
N VAL A 404 13.45 8.79 -11.30
CA VAL A 404 13.39 7.37 -11.71
C VAL A 404 12.25 6.65 -11.01
N LYS A 405 11.25 6.24 -11.78
CA LYS A 405 10.18 5.36 -11.30
C LYS A 405 10.64 3.90 -11.38
N ASP A 406 11.23 3.42 -10.31
CA ASP A 406 11.72 2.05 -10.17
C ASP A 406 11.74 1.70 -8.68
N PRO A 407 11.26 0.53 -8.25
CA PRO A 407 11.13 0.18 -6.84
C PRO A 407 12.37 0.39 -6.01
N GLY A 408 13.53 0.17 -6.60
CA GLY A 408 14.79 0.25 -5.90
C GLY A 408 15.56 1.55 -6.10
N ARG A 409 15.11 2.47 -6.95
CA ARG A 409 15.78 3.75 -7.25
C ARG A 409 14.88 4.97 -7.08
N ALA A 410 13.61 4.74 -6.78
CA ALA A 410 12.67 5.82 -6.48
C ALA A 410 13.13 6.57 -5.22
N ALA A 411 13.07 7.89 -5.25
CA ALA A 411 13.42 8.72 -4.10
C ALA A 411 12.48 8.48 -2.92
N HIS A 412 11.19 8.25 -3.18
CA HIS A 412 10.17 7.94 -2.19
C HIS A 412 9.11 7.01 -2.78
N ARG A 413 8.49 6.20 -1.92
CA ARG A 413 7.38 5.30 -2.26
C ARG A 413 6.24 5.51 -1.27
N PRO A 414 5.10 6.15 -1.66
CA PRO A 414 3.96 6.33 -0.78
C PRO A 414 3.45 5.00 -0.22
N SER A 415 3.23 4.92 1.09
CA SER A 415 2.77 3.69 1.75
C SER A 415 1.53 3.89 2.58
N GLY A 416 1.46 4.94 3.40
CA GLY A 416 0.31 5.27 4.23
C GLY A 416 -0.23 6.67 3.99
N VAL A 417 -1.53 6.87 4.23
CA VAL A 417 -2.21 8.17 4.14
C VAL A 417 -3.13 8.39 5.33
N ALA A 418 -3.11 9.58 5.93
CA ALA A 418 -4.01 9.94 7.03
C ALA A 418 -4.44 11.40 6.97
N VAL A 419 -5.66 11.67 7.41
CA VAL A 419 -6.19 13.04 7.55
C VAL A 419 -5.98 13.51 8.98
N ALA A 420 -5.34 14.67 9.14
CA ALA A 420 -5.13 15.30 10.42
C ALA A 420 -6.37 16.10 10.89
N PRO A 421 -6.51 16.40 12.19
CA PRO A 421 -7.59 17.21 12.73
C PRO A 421 -7.69 18.62 12.11
N ASP A 422 -6.57 19.19 11.66
CA ASP A 422 -6.53 20.48 10.95
C ASP A 422 -6.86 20.35 9.46
N GLY A 423 -7.18 19.14 8.98
CA GLY A 423 -7.54 18.83 7.62
C GLY A 423 -6.35 18.64 6.67
N ALA A 424 -5.11 18.65 7.14
CA ALA A 424 -3.97 18.30 6.31
C ALA A 424 -3.92 16.79 6.03
N LEU A 425 -3.35 16.41 4.89
CA LEU A 425 -3.07 15.03 4.54
C LEU A 425 -1.61 14.69 4.87
N PHE A 426 -1.41 13.60 5.58
CA PHE A 426 -0.10 13.02 5.84
C PHE A 426 0.13 11.83 4.92
N VAL A 427 1.36 11.69 4.40
CA VAL A 427 1.77 10.60 3.52
C VAL A 427 3.09 10.03 4.03
N SER A 428 3.14 8.74 4.31
CA SER A 428 4.39 8.05 4.65
C SER A 428 5.08 7.48 3.42
N ASP A 429 6.41 7.39 3.49
CA ASP A 429 7.29 6.74 2.52
C ASP A 429 8.12 5.69 3.25
N ASP A 430 7.92 4.43 2.91
CA ASP A 430 8.59 3.30 3.57
C ASP A 430 9.97 2.97 3.00
N SER A 431 10.38 3.62 1.92
CA SER A 431 11.69 3.40 1.30
C SER A 431 12.81 4.16 2.00
N HIS A 432 12.56 5.42 2.37
CA HIS A 432 13.56 6.30 2.98
C HIS A 432 13.14 6.83 4.35
N GLY A 433 11.95 6.46 4.81
CA GLY A 433 11.50 6.78 6.16
C GLY A 433 11.00 8.21 6.32
N THR A 434 10.42 8.78 5.27
CA THR A 434 9.93 10.16 5.25
C THR A 434 8.43 10.20 5.50
N ILE A 435 7.97 11.22 6.23
CA ILE A 435 6.55 11.58 6.30
C ILE A 435 6.39 12.98 5.74
N PHE A 436 5.53 13.10 4.74
CA PHE A 436 5.12 14.37 4.16
C PHE A 436 3.81 14.82 4.81
N ARG A 437 3.68 16.15 5.01
CA ARG A 437 2.43 16.81 5.38
C ARG A 437 2.02 17.73 4.24
N ILE A 438 0.81 17.54 3.73
CA ILE A 438 0.23 18.33 2.63
C ILE A 438 -0.92 19.16 3.20
N GLY A 439 -0.79 20.48 3.16
CA GLY A 439 -1.80 21.42 3.61
C GLY A 439 -2.34 22.27 2.46
N TYR A 440 -3.54 22.84 2.63
CA TYR A 440 -4.12 23.79 1.68
C TYR A 440 -3.98 25.22 2.23
N ARG A 441 -3.40 26.11 1.45
CA ARG A 441 -3.15 27.52 1.81
C ARG A 441 -4.14 28.50 1.18
N GLY A 442 -5.08 27.98 0.40
CA GLY A 442 -6.00 28.78 -0.38
C GLY A 442 -5.47 29.09 -1.79
N GLY A 443 -6.37 29.53 -2.65
CA GLY A 443 -6.12 29.89 -4.04
C GLY A 443 -7.42 30.41 -4.65
N THR A 444 -7.37 30.97 -5.87
CA THR A 444 -8.60 31.27 -6.60
C THR A 444 -9.28 29.96 -6.99
N GLU A 445 -10.62 29.88 -6.88
CA GLU A 445 -11.37 28.68 -7.28
C GLU A 445 -11.03 28.22 -8.73
N ALA A 446 -10.70 29.15 -9.60
CA ALA A 446 -10.28 28.85 -10.96
C ALA A 446 -8.92 28.10 -11.05
N ALA A 447 -8.02 28.32 -10.07
CA ALA A 447 -6.75 27.60 -9.99
C ALA A 447 -6.91 26.21 -9.35
N ALA A 448 -7.93 26.03 -8.51
CA ALA A 448 -8.30 24.73 -7.92
C ALA A 448 -9.02 23.80 -8.90
N GLY A 449 -9.42 24.29 -10.07
CA GLY A 449 -10.14 23.54 -11.10
C GLY A 449 -9.29 22.76 -12.10
N SER A 450 -7.97 22.96 -12.13
CA SER A 450 -7.08 22.13 -12.96
C SER A 450 -6.60 20.90 -12.19
N PHE A 451 -7.11 19.73 -12.52
CA PHE A 451 -6.64 18.46 -11.97
C PHE A 451 -5.94 17.64 -13.05
N THR A 452 -5.02 16.80 -12.62
CA THR A 452 -4.37 15.83 -13.51
C THR A 452 -5.17 14.52 -13.44
N PRO A 453 -5.97 14.18 -14.46
CA PRO A 453 -6.70 12.91 -14.43
C PRO A 453 -5.73 11.74 -14.35
N CYS A 454 -6.16 10.63 -13.78
CA CYS A 454 -5.39 9.41 -13.90
C CYS A 454 -5.22 9.07 -15.39
N PRO A 455 -4.05 8.56 -15.81
CA PRO A 455 -3.86 8.18 -17.20
C PRO A 455 -4.84 7.07 -17.57
N PRO A 456 -5.34 7.05 -18.82
CA PRO A 456 -6.12 5.92 -19.31
C PRO A 456 -5.28 4.64 -19.27
N VAL A 457 -5.95 3.51 -19.14
CA VAL A 457 -5.34 2.18 -18.98
C VAL A 457 -4.46 1.79 -20.15
N ASP A 458 -4.95 2.10 -21.34
CA ASP A 458 -4.39 1.76 -22.65
C ASP A 458 -3.50 2.86 -23.26
N ALA A 459 -3.10 3.84 -22.45
CA ALA A 459 -2.22 4.89 -22.96
C ALA A 459 -0.90 4.27 -23.44
N PRO A 460 -0.66 4.18 -24.75
CA PRO A 460 0.64 3.79 -25.22
C PRO A 460 1.66 4.78 -24.66
N ALA A 461 2.82 4.28 -24.34
CA ALA A 461 3.89 5.03 -23.70
C ALA A 461 4.33 6.25 -24.54
N GLY A 462 3.57 7.34 -24.45
CA GLY A 462 4.08 8.69 -24.66
C GLY A 462 4.85 9.19 -23.45
N ALA A 463 5.03 8.32 -22.47
CA ALA A 463 5.74 8.63 -21.25
C ALA A 463 7.25 8.65 -21.53
N THR A 464 7.87 9.77 -21.22
CA THR A 464 9.31 10.03 -21.25
C THR A 464 10.07 9.26 -20.15
N GLY A 465 9.72 8.00 -19.90
CA GLY A 465 10.43 7.09 -19.01
C GLY A 465 11.21 6.04 -19.81
N THR A 466 12.37 5.65 -19.34
CA THR A 466 13.06 4.46 -19.87
C THR A 466 12.18 3.25 -19.61
N ALA A 467 11.88 2.49 -20.67
CA ALA A 467 11.19 1.21 -20.52
C ALA A 467 11.97 0.34 -19.51
N SER A 468 11.24 -0.29 -18.62
CA SER A 468 11.84 -1.31 -17.72
C SER A 468 12.31 -2.46 -18.61
N GLU A 469 13.60 -2.86 -18.47
CA GLU A 469 14.09 -4.05 -19.14
C GLU A 469 13.50 -5.27 -18.45
N LYS A 470 12.59 -5.96 -19.12
CA LYS A 470 12.19 -7.31 -18.72
C LYS A 470 13.35 -8.26 -19.03
N PRO A 471 13.66 -9.23 -18.16
CA PRO A 471 14.61 -10.26 -18.50
C PRO A 471 14.24 -10.90 -19.84
N PRO A 472 15.21 -11.20 -20.74
CA PRO A 472 14.90 -11.80 -22.02
C PRO A 472 14.05 -13.06 -21.83
N GLU A 473 13.05 -13.23 -22.70
CA GLU A 473 12.22 -14.43 -22.72
C GLU A 473 13.10 -15.67 -22.82
N GLY A 474 13.35 -16.29 -21.70
CA GLY A 474 14.02 -17.58 -21.60
C GLY A 474 12.97 -18.68 -21.47
N VAL A 475 13.23 -19.84 -22.01
CA VAL A 475 12.50 -21.06 -21.64
C VAL A 475 12.58 -21.15 -20.12
N HIS A 476 11.46 -21.01 -19.43
CA HIS A 476 11.41 -21.05 -17.98
C HIS A 476 12.13 -22.31 -17.49
N ALA A 477 13.20 -22.13 -16.73
CA ALA A 477 14.00 -23.25 -16.20
C ALA A 477 13.15 -24.21 -15.36
N ASN A 478 11.96 -23.77 -14.98
CA ASN A 478 10.93 -24.49 -14.25
C ASN A 478 9.85 -25.11 -15.13
N ALA A 479 10.01 -25.15 -16.43
CA ALA A 479 9.09 -25.89 -17.30
C ALA A 479 9.12 -27.43 -17.01
N GLY A 480 10.10 -27.90 -16.19
CA GLY A 480 10.16 -29.24 -15.64
C GLY A 480 9.79 -29.28 -14.16
N THR A 481 9.31 -30.41 -13.68
CA THR A 481 9.12 -30.66 -12.25
C THR A 481 10.50 -30.73 -11.55
N ALA A 482 10.60 -30.30 -10.29
CA ALA A 482 11.81 -30.49 -9.48
C ALA A 482 12.33 -31.96 -9.49
N ALA A 483 11.43 -32.90 -9.78
CA ALA A 483 11.72 -34.31 -9.98
C ALA A 483 12.73 -34.60 -11.10
N ASN A 484 12.80 -33.76 -12.13
CA ASN A 484 13.67 -33.96 -13.30
C ASN A 484 14.98 -33.17 -13.23
N LEU A 485 15.16 -32.32 -12.22
CA LEU A 485 16.40 -31.56 -12.04
C LEU A 485 17.55 -32.47 -11.54
N PRO A 486 18.81 -32.17 -11.88
CA PRO A 486 19.94 -32.89 -11.32
C PRO A 486 20.04 -32.70 -9.80
N VAL A 487 20.59 -33.68 -9.10
CA VAL A 487 20.77 -33.60 -7.64
C VAL A 487 22.24 -33.24 -7.34
N PRO A 488 22.48 -32.18 -6.53
CA PRO A 488 23.86 -31.83 -6.16
C PRO A 488 24.56 -32.97 -5.40
N PRO A 489 25.88 -33.10 -5.54
CA PRO A 489 26.66 -34.05 -4.72
C PRO A 489 26.38 -33.82 -3.23
N GLY A 490 26.15 -34.89 -2.49
CA GLY A 490 25.85 -34.85 -1.05
C GLY A 490 24.45 -34.43 -0.68
N SER A 491 23.55 -34.17 -1.66
CA SER A 491 22.14 -33.83 -1.45
C SER A 491 21.21 -34.99 -1.84
N THR A 492 19.91 -34.78 -1.70
CA THR A 492 18.87 -35.75 -2.04
C THR A 492 17.81 -35.15 -2.97
N ARG A 493 17.08 -36.00 -3.67
CA ARG A 493 15.92 -35.58 -4.48
C ARG A 493 14.87 -34.86 -3.63
N ALA A 494 14.65 -35.33 -2.41
CA ALA A 494 13.72 -34.70 -1.47
C ALA A 494 14.20 -33.29 -1.06
N ALA A 495 15.49 -33.09 -0.89
CA ALA A 495 16.04 -31.75 -0.60
C ALA A 495 15.84 -30.78 -1.79
N VAL A 496 16.03 -31.23 -3.03
CA VAL A 496 15.76 -30.38 -4.22
C VAL A 496 14.27 -30.03 -4.28
N ALA A 497 13.35 -30.95 -4.00
CA ALA A 497 11.92 -30.70 -3.96
C ALA A 497 11.54 -29.74 -2.82
N LEU A 498 12.10 -29.94 -1.61
CA LEU A 498 11.90 -29.01 -0.50
C LEU A 498 12.43 -27.59 -0.84
N GLY A 499 13.56 -27.53 -1.55
CA GLY A 499 14.13 -26.26 -1.99
C GLY A 499 13.24 -25.52 -2.98
N ASP A 500 12.58 -26.22 -3.90
CA ASP A 500 11.54 -25.70 -4.77
C ASP A 500 10.38 -25.13 -3.95
N ASP A 501 9.91 -25.87 -2.95
CA ASP A 501 8.82 -25.42 -2.07
C ASP A 501 9.19 -24.18 -1.25
N VAL A 502 10.40 -24.11 -0.74
CA VAL A 502 10.88 -22.94 0.01
C VAL A 502 11.09 -21.72 -0.90
N PHE A 503 11.71 -21.92 -2.08
CA PHE A 503 11.96 -20.83 -3.03
C PHE A 503 10.66 -20.14 -3.47
N HIS A 504 9.58 -20.88 -3.63
CA HIS A 504 8.27 -20.38 -4.01
C HIS A 504 7.36 -20.05 -2.81
N GLY A 505 7.88 -20.01 -1.60
CA GLY A 505 7.12 -19.63 -0.40
C GLY A 505 6.10 -20.66 0.09
N ARG A 506 6.04 -21.86 -0.50
CA ARG A 506 5.12 -22.93 -0.07
C ARG A 506 5.47 -23.52 1.30
N VAL A 507 6.76 -23.46 1.65
CA VAL A 507 7.29 -23.89 2.94
C VAL A 507 8.26 -22.82 3.44
N GLY A 508 8.23 -22.51 4.72
CA GLY A 508 9.20 -21.64 5.39
C GLY A 508 9.01 -20.14 5.15
N MET A 509 8.04 -19.73 4.34
CA MET A 509 7.63 -18.33 4.14
C MET A 509 8.72 -17.41 3.52
N ALA A 510 9.68 -17.97 2.80
CA ALA A 510 10.70 -17.19 2.11
C ALA A 510 10.13 -16.64 0.78
N GLY A 511 10.24 -15.34 0.56
CA GLY A 511 9.76 -14.68 -0.65
C GLY A 511 10.79 -14.66 -1.80
N CYS A 512 11.57 -15.73 -2.01
CA CYS A 512 12.67 -15.74 -2.97
C CYS A 512 12.21 -15.48 -4.40
N SER A 513 11.15 -16.16 -4.84
CA SER A 513 10.58 -16.00 -6.19
C SER A 513 10.01 -14.62 -6.47
N GLY A 514 9.59 -13.88 -5.44
CA GLY A 514 9.07 -12.52 -5.57
C GLY A 514 10.13 -11.52 -6.07
N CYS A 515 11.40 -11.71 -5.68
CA CYS A 515 12.51 -10.87 -6.12
C CYS A 515 13.29 -11.47 -7.29
N HIS A 516 13.49 -12.79 -7.28
CA HIS A 516 14.36 -13.46 -8.26
C HIS A 516 13.61 -14.05 -9.47
N GLY A 517 12.29 -13.81 -9.57
CA GLY A 517 11.40 -14.43 -10.55
C GLY A 517 11.06 -15.89 -10.18
N SER A 518 9.90 -16.37 -10.61
CA SER A 518 9.44 -17.74 -10.34
C SER A 518 10.33 -18.81 -10.99
N ASP A 519 11.07 -18.42 -12.02
CA ASP A 519 12.01 -19.24 -12.78
C ASP A 519 13.48 -18.97 -12.42
N ALA A 520 13.73 -18.12 -11.41
CA ALA A 520 15.06 -17.69 -10.97
C ALA A 520 15.87 -16.90 -12.02
N HIS A 521 15.27 -16.42 -13.13
CA HIS A 521 15.95 -15.59 -14.14
C HIS A 521 16.10 -14.12 -13.74
N GLY A 522 15.64 -13.76 -12.56
CA GLY A 522 15.72 -12.40 -12.02
C GLY A 522 14.48 -11.56 -12.34
N SER A 523 14.49 -10.39 -11.76
CA SER A 523 13.48 -9.35 -11.94
C SER A 523 14.16 -7.99 -11.75
N PRO A 524 13.46 -6.86 -11.90
CA PRO A 524 14.00 -5.56 -11.50
C PRO A 524 14.42 -5.47 -10.02
N GLN A 525 13.92 -6.37 -9.18
CA GLN A 525 14.18 -6.39 -7.73
C GLN A 525 15.36 -7.28 -7.33
N GLY A 526 15.68 -8.29 -8.11
CA GLY A 526 16.73 -9.25 -7.77
C GLY A 526 17.43 -9.89 -8.97
N PRO A 527 18.70 -10.28 -8.84
CA PRO A 527 19.50 -10.77 -9.95
C PRO A 527 19.02 -12.12 -10.50
N ASN A 528 19.35 -12.36 -11.76
CA ASN A 528 19.26 -13.66 -12.39
C ASN A 528 20.19 -14.66 -11.67
N LEU A 529 19.59 -15.63 -10.99
CA LEU A 529 20.31 -16.66 -10.26
C LEU A 529 20.84 -17.80 -11.16
N LEU A 530 20.45 -17.81 -12.44
CA LEU A 530 20.91 -18.77 -13.44
C LEU A 530 22.04 -18.19 -14.31
N ALA A 531 22.42 -16.92 -14.13
CA ALA A 531 23.50 -16.28 -14.86
C ALA A 531 24.82 -17.06 -14.71
N PRO A 532 25.68 -17.11 -15.74
CA PRO A 532 26.95 -17.84 -15.69
C PRO A 532 27.82 -17.45 -14.48
N THR A 533 27.83 -16.17 -14.14
CA THR A 533 28.54 -15.63 -12.96
C THR A 533 27.53 -15.00 -12.02
N LEU A 534 27.51 -15.44 -10.78
CA LEU A 534 26.72 -14.84 -9.73
C LEU A 534 27.46 -13.68 -9.07
N LEU A 535 26.70 -12.67 -8.61
CA LEU A 535 27.27 -11.45 -8.01
C LEU A 535 27.88 -11.69 -6.62
N TRP A 536 27.34 -12.67 -5.86
CA TRP A 536 27.63 -12.85 -4.43
C TRP A 536 27.89 -14.31 -4.04
N SER A 537 27.90 -15.25 -4.98
CA SER A 537 28.15 -16.67 -4.76
C SER A 537 29.05 -17.23 -5.85
N ASP A 538 29.82 -18.27 -5.54
CA ASP A 538 30.56 -19.06 -6.51
C ASP A 538 29.67 -20.07 -7.27
N GLY A 539 28.39 -20.15 -6.88
CA GLY A 539 27.41 -21.06 -7.47
C GLY A 539 27.47 -22.49 -6.95
N SER A 540 28.38 -22.79 -6.02
CA SER A 540 28.38 -24.06 -5.28
C SER A 540 27.19 -24.11 -4.31
N PRO A 541 26.71 -25.31 -3.92
CA PRO A 541 25.66 -25.41 -2.91
C PRO A 541 26.01 -24.68 -1.59
N GLU A 542 27.28 -24.77 -1.17
CA GLU A 542 27.79 -24.12 0.03
C GLU A 542 27.81 -22.59 -0.10
N GLY A 543 28.26 -22.08 -1.26
CA GLY A 543 28.31 -20.65 -1.57
C GLY A 543 26.90 -20.04 -1.66
N LEU A 544 25.96 -20.74 -2.30
CA LEU A 544 24.57 -20.37 -2.34
C LEU A 544 23.95 -20.36 -0.95
N ALA A 545 24.14 -21.44 -0.15
CA ALA A 545 23.60 -21.52 1.21
C ALA A 545 24.15 -20.42 2.12
N ARG A 546 25.42 -20.05 1.97
CA ARG A 546 26.01 -18.92 2.71
C ARG A 546 25.34 -17.62 2.34
N THR A 547 25.20 -17.31 1.04
CA THR A 547 24.56 -16.07 0.57
C THR A 547 23.11 -15.99 1.03
N ILE A 548 22.36 -17.09 0.98
CA ILE A 548 20.98 -17.15 1.48
C ILE A 548 20.92 -16.85 2.99
N ARG A 549 21.83 -17.45 3.77
CA ARG A 549 21.85 -17.28 5.23
C ARG A 549 22.24 -15.87 5.66
N GLU A 550 23.21 -15.27 4.99
CA GLU A 550 23.76 -13.96 5.34
C GLU A 550 22.96 -12.80 4.73
N GLY A 551 22.28 -13.06 3.60
CA GLY A 551 21.67 -12.01 2.79
C GLY A 551 22.72 -11.14 2.10
N VAL A 552 22.28 -10.07 1.42
CA VAL A 552 23.12 -9.07 0.77
C VAL A 552 22.61 -7.68 1.13
N LEU A 553 23.16 -7.09 2.17
CA LEU A 553 22.71 -5.80 2.69
C LEU A 553 23.08 -4.61 1.79
N LEU A 554 24.19 -4.72 1.05
CA LEU A 554 24.68 -3.67 0.14
C LEU A 554 24.88 -4.27 -1.25
N PRO A 555 23.82 -4.42 -2.05
CA PRO A 555 23.93 -4.99 -3.38
C PRO A 555 24.73 -4.09 -4.33
N ARG A 556 25.41 -4.70 -5.32
CA ARG A 556 26.27 -3.97 -6.28
C ARG A 556 25.52 -3.38 -7.46
N GLN A 557 24.43 -4.03 -7.89
CA GLN A 557 23.71 -3.69 -9.12
C GLN A 557 22.22 -3.47 -8.88
N PHE A 558 21.68 -4.03 -7.81
CA PHE A 558 20.29 -3.91 -7.43
C PHE A 558 20.19 -3.00 -6.20
N THR A 559 19.11 -2.31 -6.08
CA THR A 559 18.91 -1.31 -5.04
C THR A 559 18.18 -1.89 -3.82
N LEU A 560 17.43 -2.99 -4.01
CA LEU A 560 16.83 -3.68 -2.88
C LEU A 560 17.86 -4.64 -2.26
N PRO A 561 18.10 -4.56 -0.95
CA PRO A 561 18.90 -5.54 -0.25
C PRO A 561 18.20 -6.90 -0.28
N MET A 562 18.96 -7.96 -0.43
CA MET A 562 18.47 -9.32 -0.19
C MET A 562 18.47 -9.58 1.31
N PRO A 563 17.32 -9.72 1.96
CA PRO A 563 17.29 -10.04 3.38
C PRO A 563 17.84 -11.44 3.63
N ALA A 564 18.45 -11.64 4.79
CA ALA A 564 18.89 -12.96 5.23
C ALA A 564 17.72 -13.96 5.15
N MET A 565 17.96 -15.13 4.55
CA MET A 565 16.96 -16.20 4.39
C MET A 565 15.67 -15.77 3.66
N GLY A 566 15.78 -14.79 2.74
CA GLY A 566 14.61 -14.25 2.02
C GLY A 566 13.59 -13.54 2.92
N GLY A 567 14.05 -13.02 4.08
CA GLY A 567 13.20 -12.37 5.08
C GLY A 567 12.42 -13.32 6.00
N ALA A 568 12.64 -14.62 5.87
CA ALA A 568 11.97 -15.65 6.68
C ALA A 568 12.91 -16.20 7.78
N GLN A 569 12.36 -17.07 8.65
CA GLN A 569 13.15 -17.86 9.59
C GLN A 569 13.26 -19.29 9.05
N LEU A 570 14.21 -19.52 8.16
CA LEU A 570 14.45 -20.84 7.60
C LEU A 570 15.30 -21.69 8.55
N THR A 571 14.99 -22.98 8.62
CA THR A 571 15.88 -23.94 9.29
C THR A 571 17.14 -24.15 8.45
N PRO A 572 18.25 -24.62 9.06
CA PRO A 572 19.47 -24.97 8.31
C PRO A 572 19.22 -25.98 7.16
N GLU A 573 18.27 -26.90 7.34
CA GLU A 573 17.83 -27.84 6.33
C GLU A 573 17.14 -27.13 5.16
N GLN A 574 16.23 -26.21 5.43
CA GLN A 574 15.54 -25.40 4.42
C GLN A 574 16.50 -24.52 3.63
N VAL A 575 17.46 -23.87 4.28
CA VAL A 575 18.52 -23.09 3.60
C VAL A 575 19.33 -23.98 2.65
N SER A 576 19.74 -25.17 3.13
CA SER A 576 20.48 -26.12 2.30
C SER A 576 19.63 -26.65 1.14
N ALA A 577 18.34 -26.81 1.34
CA ALA A 577 17.38 -27.25 0.33
C ALA A 577 17.24 -26.22 -0.80
N VAL A 578 17.06 -24.91 -0.46
CA VAL A 578 17.01 -23.84 -1.47
C VAL A 578 18.32 -23.77 -2.26
N ALA A 579 19.46 -23.88 -1.60
CA ALA A 579 20.75 -23.90 -2.27
C ALA A 579 20.89 -25.09 -3.23
N ALA A 580 20.40 -26.27 -2.83
CA ALA A 580 20.37 -27.46 -3.68
C ALA A 580 19.46 -27.28 -4.90
N TYR A 581 18.30 -26.68 -4.71
CA TYR A 581 17.35 -26.38 -5.80
C TYR A 581 17.95 -25.38 -6.79
N LEU A 582 18.51 -24.26 -6.33
CA LEU A 582 19.15 -23.27 -7.20
C LEU A 582 20.34 -23.86 -7.95
N TRP A 583 21.17 -24.68 -7.30
CA TRP A 583 22.24 -25.39 -7.99
C TRP A 583 21.68 -26.31 -9.08
N ALA A 584 20.63 -27.06 -8.77
CA ALA A 584 19.99 -27.98 -9.70
C ALA A 584 19.41 -27.26 -10.93
N LEU A 585 18.76 -26.11 -10.73
CA LEU A 585 18.28 -25.25 -11.83
C LEU A 585 19.44 -24.78 -12.71
N ARG A 586 20.55 -24.34 -12.12
CA ARG A 586 21.74 -23.88 -12.85
C ARG A 586 22.39 -24.96 -13.71
N GLN A 587 22.34 -26.21 -13.27
CA GLN A 587 22.86 -27.35 -14.05
C GLN A 587 21.87 -27.86 -15.10
N GLY A 588 20.56 -27.66 -14.88
CA GLY A 588 19.52 -28.08 -15.80
C GLY A 588 19.18 -27.05 -16.89
N ALA A 589 19.73 -25.83 -16.82
CA ALA A 589 19.46 -24.79 -17.80
C ALA A 589 20.10 -25.16 -19.19
N PRO A 590 19.33 -25.15 -20.29
CA PRO A 590 19.89 -25.40 -21.61
C PRO A 590 20.83 -24.25 -21.98
N GLY A 591 22.12 -24.53 -22.21
CA GLY A 591 23.08 -23.57 -22.77
C GLY A 591 24.32 -23.28 -21.90
N ARG A 592 24.86 -24.25 -21.19
CA ARG A 592 26.25 -24.23 -20.73
C ARG A 592 27.16 -24.99 -21.67
#